data_c210c1fdc10efe52fdd166cbb63e5c57
#
_entry.id   c210c1fdc10efe52fdd166cbb63e5c57
#
_cell.length_a   1.000
_cell.length_b   1.000
_cell.length_c   1.000
_cell.angle_alpha   90.00
_cell.angle_beta   90.00
_cell.angle_gamma   90.00
#
_symmetry.space_group_name_H-M   'P 1'
#
loop_
_entity.id
_entity.type
_entity.pdbx_description
1 polymer ?
#
loop_
_entity_poly.entity_id
_entity_poly.type
_entity_poly.pdbx_seq_one_letter_code
_entity_poly.pdbx_strand_id
1 'polypeptide(L)'
;MDKHINRAFEWVPPDLQPWVLVFLILSAFTAFTLSAWPKLSLLLKAGEENRLDQPLKRVFTTLCIAFGQKKLLQQEPRSGWMHALIFWGFLILLIRAGEFFVVGLFPQIDSHFSSTAPLILPYLWVKDGAVFMVTLATLYALYRRLVIKPDRLTLSGEGLLILC
;
A
#
# COMPACT_ATOMS: atom_id res chain seq x y z
N MET A 1 -7.79 -26.11 -9.85
CA MET A 1 -7.79 -25.81 -8.40
C MET A 1 -6.47 -25.14 -8.11
N ASP A 2 -6.46 -23.79 -8.19
CA ASP A 2 -5.21 -23.02 -8.13
C ASP A 2 -4.69 -22.90 -6.70
N LYS A 3 -3.74 -23.76 -6.37
CA LYS A 3 -2.99 -23.79 -5.10
C LYS A 3 -2.06 -22.59 -4.89
N HIS A 4 -2.29 -21.46 -5.59
CA HIS A 4 -1.29 -20.39 -5.60
C HIS A 4 -1.23 -19.54 -4.33
N ILE A 5 -2.31 -19.47 -3.56
CA ILE A 5 -2.38 -18.61 -2.36
C ILE A 5 -1.64 -19.26 -1.18
N ASN A 6 -1.68 -20.57 -1.07
CA ASN A 6 -1.06 -21.28 0.06
C ASN A 6 0.47 -21.50 -0.07
N ARG A 7 1.09 -21.16 -1.19
CA ARG A 7 2.53 -21.41 -1.40
C ARG A 7 3.44 -20.64 -0.42
N ALA A 8 3.02 -19.49 0.04
CA ALA A 8 3.82 -18.71 0.99
C ALA A 8 3.99 -19.42 2.34
N PHE A 9 3.06 -20.30 2.71
CA PHE A 9 3.06 -21.06 3.95
C PHE A 9 3.08 -22.58 3.74
N GLU A 10 3.52 -23.04 2.58
CA GLU A 10 3.53 -24.49 2.23
C GLU A 10 4.37 -25.35 3.20
N TRP A 11 5.34 -24.72 3.86
CA TRP A 11 6.17 -25.34 4.91
C TRP A 11 5.49 -25.39 6.29
N VAL A 12 4.32 -24.73 6.46
CA VAL A 12 3.52 -24.75 7.68
C VAL A 12 2.37 -25.74 7.51
N PRO A 13 2.12 -26.64 8.48
CA PRO A 13 0.93 -27.52 8.47
C PRO A 13 -0.35 -26.71 8.27
N PRO A 14 -1.31 -27.20 7.44
CA PRO A 14 -2.53 -26.45 7.10
C PRO A 14 -3.33 -25.95 8.30
N ASP A 15 -3.36 -26.77 9.36
CA ASP A 15 -4.10 -26.45 10.60
C ASP A 15 -3.47 -25.27 11.37
N LEU A 16 -2.17 -25.04 11.18
CA LEU A 16 -1.42 -23.98 11.85
C LEU A 16 -1.33 -22.69 11.02
N GLN A 17 -1.59 -22.75 9.71
CA GLN A 17 -1.46 -21.57 8.83
C GLN A 17 -2.25 -20.35 9.28
N PRO A 18 -3.57 -20.46 9.67
CA PRO A 18 -4.32 -19.32 10.16
C PRO A 18 -3.72 -18.72 11.45
N TRP A 19 -3.25 -19.58 12.34
CA TRP A 19 -2.66 -19.13 13.61
C TRP A 19 -1.32 -18.40 13.43
N VAL A 20 -0.48 -18.90 12.52
CA VAL A 20 0.76 -18.22 12.13
C VAL A 20 0.45 -16.84 11.53
N LEU A 21 -0.54 -16.75 10.66
CA LEU A 21 -0.96 -15.49 10.07
C LEU A 21 -1.50 -14.52 11.13
N VAL A 22 -2.35 -14.97 12.03
CA VAL A 22 -2.85 -14.17 13.18
C VAL A 22 -1.68 -13.66 14.02
N PHE A 23 -0.73 -14.53 14.34
CA PHE A 23 0.46 -14.15 15.11
C PHE A 23 1.26 -13.07 14.41
N LEU A 24 1.50 -13.20 13.11
CA LEU A 24 2.22 -12.21 12.30
C LEU A 24 1.48 -10.87 12.25
N ILE A 25 0.16 -10.88 12.05
CA ILE A 25 -0.67 -9.67 12.06
C ILE A 25 -0.60 -8.97 13.42
N LEU A 26 -0.78 -9.71 14.51
CA LEU A 26 -0.74 -9.15 15.86
C LEU A 26 0.63 -8.59 16.21
N SER A 27 1.71 -9.30 15.84
CA SER A 27 3.08 -8.82 16.07
C SER A 27 3.38 -7.55 15.28
N ALA A 28 2.98 -7.49 14.01
CA ALA A 28 3.13 -6.30 13.17
C ALA A 28 2.32 -5.11 13.71
N PHE A 29 1.06 -5.35 14.13
CA PHE A 29 0.21 -4.33 14.74
C PHE A 29 0.79 -3.82 16.07
N THR A 30 1.31 -4.73 16.90
CA THR A 30 1.96 -4.36 18.16
C THR A 30 3.21 -3.51 17.91
N ALA A 31 4.08 -3.93 16.98
CA ALA A 31 5.27 -3.16 16.61
C ALA A 31 4.91 -1.77 16.06
N PHE A 32 3.88 -1.70 15.21
CA PHE A 32 3.37 -0.43 14.69
C PHE A 32 2.85 0.47 15.83
N THR A 33 2.04 -0.08 16.73
CA THR A 33 1.46 0.66 17.86
C THR A 33 2.55 1.21 18.78
N LEU A 34 3.54 0.39 19.13
CA LEU A 34 4.68 0.80 19.95
C LEU A 34 5.48 1.92 19.27
N SER A 35 5.67 1.86 17.96
CA SER A 35 6.39 2.89 17.18
C SER A 35 5.57 4.18 17.01
N ALA A 36 4.25 4.07 16.90
CA ALA A 36 3.35 5.20 16.70
C ALA A 36 2.98 5.92 18.01
N TRP A 37 2.97 5.18 19.12
CA TRP A 37 2.54 5.68 20.43
C TRP A 37 3.24 6.95 20.89
N PRO A 38 4.58 7.09 20.82
CA PRO A 38 5.25 8.33 21.24
C PRO A 38 4.78 9.55 20.43
N LYS A 39 4.52 9.37 19.13
CA LYS A 39 4.03 10.44 18.25
C LYS A 39 2.58 10.82 18.58
N LEU A 40 1.74 9.81 18.81
CA LEU A 40 0.35 10.01 19.21
C LEU A 40 0.25 10.66 20.59
N SER A 41 1.07 10.26 21.55
CA SER A 41 1.08 10.86 22.89
C SER A 41 1.48 12.33 22.88
N LEU A 42 2.35 12.75 21.95
CA LEU A 42 2.65 14.17 21.75
C LEU A 42 1.46 14.94 21.20
N LEU A 43 0.69 14.36 20.29
CA LEU A 43 -0.54 14.97 19.76
C LEU A 43 -1.61 15.10 20.86
N LEU A 44 -1.74 14.12 21.74
CA LEU A 44 -2.69 14.14 22.84
C LEU A 44 -2.31 15.17 23.92
N LYS A 45 -1.03 15.55 24.03
CA LYS A 45 -0.53 16.60 24.92
C LYS A 45 -0.61 18.00 24.30
N ALA A 46 -0.82 18.10 22.99
CA ALA A 46 -1.04 19.37 22.32
C ALA A 46 -2.35 19.99 22.81
N GLY A 47 -2.38 21.30 22.97
CA GLY A 47 -3.56 22.02 23.48
C GLY A 47 -4.83 21.76 22.67
N GLU A 48 -5.97 21.83 23.32
CA GLU A 48 -7.26 21.61 22.68
C GLU A 48 -7.53 22.71 21.63
N GLU A 49 -7.53 22.30 20.38
CA GLU A 49 -7.95 23.15 19.26
C GLU A 49 -9.25 22.60 18.69
N ASN A 50 -10.32 23.39 18.77
CA ASN A 50 -11.61 22.97 18.21
C ASN A 50 -11.56 23.01 16.67
N ARG A 51 -11.19 21.89 16.06
CA ARG A 51 -11.16 21.71 14.61
C ARG A 51 -12.30 20.84 14.09
N LEU A 52 -13.36 20.69 14.86
CA LEU A 52 -14.55 19.92 14.46
C LEU A 52 -15.53 20.73 13.59
N ASP A 53 -15.18 21.95 13.23
CA ASP A 53 -15.92 22.75 12.27
C ASP A 53 -15.87 22.10 10.87
N GLN A 54 -17.01 21.91 10.24
CA GLN A 54 -17.20 21.36 8.89
C GLN A 54 -16.48 20.00 8.64
N PRO A 55 -16.71 18.96 9.46
CA PRO A 55 -15.95 17.70 9.39
C PRO A 55 -16.07 17.03 8.01
N LEU A 56 -17.26 17.01 7.42
CA LEU A 56 -17.49 16.42 6.09
C LEU A 56 -16.68 17.10 5.00
N LYS A 57 -16.63 18.44 5.01
CA LYS A 57 -15.85 19.20 4.04
C LYS A 57 -14.35 18.93 4.20
N ARG A 58 -13.86 18.82 5.43
CA ARG A 58 -12.45 18.49 5.72
C ARG A 58 -12.11 17.09 5.24
N VAL A 59 -12.95 16.09 5.54
CA VAL A 59 -12.77 14.71 5.06
C VAL A 59 -12.76 14.68 3.54
N PHE A 60 -13.74 15.30 2.88
CA PHE A 60 -13.81 15.34 1.43
C PHE A 60 -12.58 16.03 0.81
N THR A 61 -12.17 17.18 1.37
CA THR A 61 -10.97 17.89 0.90
C THR A 61 -9.71 17.04 1.07
N THR A 62 -9.56 16.36 2.22
CA THR A 62 -8.44 15.46 2.48
C THR A 62 -8.41 14.31 1.48
N LEU A 63 -9.57 13.68 1.24
CA LEU A 63 -9.68 12.60 0.24
C LEU A 63 -9.33 13.09 -1.17
N CYS A 64 -9.85 14.24 -1.58
CA CYS A 64 -9.54 14.83 -2.89
C CYS A 64 -8.05 15.17 -3.04
N ILE A 65 -7.41 15.67 -2.01
CA ILE A 65 -5.98 16.00 -2.04
C ILE A 65 -5.15 14.71 -2.01
N ALA A 66 -5.47 13.76 -1.13
CA ALA A 66 -4.71 12.52 -0.97
C ALA A 66 -4.86 11.60 -2.19
N PHE A 67 -6.08 11.29 -2.60
CA PHE A 67 -6.31 10.41 -3.74
C PHE A 67 -6.13 11.09 -5.09
N GLY A 68 -6.50 12.36 -5.22
CA GLY A 68 -6.28 13.12 -6.45
C GLY A 68 -4.83 13.54 -6.67
N GLN A 69 -3.96 13.37 -5.67
CA GLN A 69 -2.52 13.74 -5.72
C GLN A 69 -2.29 15.18 -6.23
N LYS A 70 -3.33 16.03 -6.10
CA LYS A 70 -3.43 17.34 -6.75
C LYS A 70 -2.24 18.24 -6.44
N LYS A 71 -1.80 18.23 -5.20
CA LYS A 71 -0.69 19.08 -4.74
C LYS A 71 0.64 18.68 -5.40
N LEU A 72 0.91 17.37 -5.51
CA LEU A 72 2.11 16.84 -6.15
C LEU A 72 2.12 17.07 -7.66
N LEU A 73 0.99 16.85 -8.32
CA LEU A 73 0.84 17.05 -9.76
C LEU A 73 1.01 18.52 -10.17
N GLN A 74 0.62 19.48 -9.31
CA GLN A 74 0.74 20.91 -9.59
C GLN A 74 2.14 21.47 -9.33
N GLN A 75 2.84 20.98 -8.30
CA GLN A 75 4.16 21.52 -7.92
C GLN A 75 5.29 21.02 -8.81
N GLU A 76 5.34 19.74 -9.10
CA GLU A 76 6.35 19.10 -9.94
C GLU A 76 5.70 18.04 -10.85
N PRO A 77 5.17 18.40 -12.03
CA PRO A 77 4.40 17.47 -12.85
C PRO A 77 5.11 16.15 -13.14
N ARG A 78 6.39 16.18 -13.48
CA ARG A 78 7.16 14.97 -13.82
C ARG A 78 7.30 14.01 -12.63
N SER A 79 7.63 14.55 -11.47
CA SER A 79 7.72 13.78 -10.22
C SER A 79 6.35 13.39 -9.68
N GLY A 80 5.37 14.29 -9.82
CA GLY A 80 4.00 14.09 -9.39
C GLY A 80 3.32 12.94 -10.12
N TRP A 81 3.43 12.86 -11.45
CA TRP A 81 2.89 11.73 -12.21
C TRP A 81 3.53 10.41 -11.85
N MET A 82 4.86 10.37 -11.73
CA MET A 82 5.57 9.19 -11.27
C MET A 82 5.03 8.71 -9.91
N HIS A 83 4.93 9.61 -8.94
CA HIS A 83 4.42 9.29 -7.61
C HIS A 83 2.94 8.85 -7.64
N ALA A 84 2.11 9.53 -8.43
CA ALA A 84 0.71 9.19 -8.58
C ALA A 84 0.51 7.77 -9.17
N LEU A 85 1.31 7.39 -10.16
CA LEU A 85 1.28 6.04 -10.75
C LEU A 85 1.66 4.97 -9.73
N ILE A 86 2.73 5.22 -8.95
CA ILE A 86 3.15 4.30 -7.88
C ILE A 86 2.06 4.20 -6.81
N PHE A 87 1.48 5.33 -6.38
CA PHE A 87 0.44 5.37 -5.36
C PHE A 87 -0.83 4.61 -5.80
N TRP A 88 -1.35 4.91 -6.99
CA TRP A 88 -2.55 4.25 -7.50
C TRP A 88 -2.31 2.77 -7.79
N GLY A 89 -1.15 2.45 -8.36
CA GLY A 89 -0.76 1.06 -8.56
C GLY A 89 -0.66 0.30 -7.24
N PHE A 90 -0.08 0.89 -6.20
CA PHE A 90 -0.06 0.31 -4.86
C PHE A 90 -1.48 0.03 -4.33
N LEU A 91 -2.42 0.96 -4.48
CA LEU A 91 -3.80 0.76 -4.05
C LEU A 91 -4.48 -0.42 -4.78
N ILE A 92 -4.22 -0.57 -6.08
CA ILE A 92 -4.73 -1.70 -6.86
C ILE A 92 -4.14 -3.02 -6.34
N LEU A 93 -2.83 -3.04 -6.08
CA LEU A 93 -2.14 -4.22 -5.56
C LEU A 93 -2.54 -4.54 -4.11
N LEU A 94 -2.93 -3.53 -3.33
CA LEU A 94 -3.40 -3.70 -1.96
C LEU A 94 -4.69 -4.55 -1.89
N ILE A 95 -5.53 -4.52 -2.92
CA ILE A 95 -6.71 -5.38 -3.02
C ILE A 95 -6.27 -6.86 -3.02
N ARG A 96 -5.21 -7.20 -3.77
CA ARG A 96 -4.67 -8.57 -3.80
C ARG A 96 -4.05 -8.97 -2.46
N ALA A 97 -3.36 -8.04 -1.80
CA ALA A 97 -2.86 -8.29 -0.46
C ALA A 97 -4.00 -8.53 0.53
N GLY A 98 -5.10 -7.75 0.44
CA GLY A 98 -6.32 -7.96 1.24
C GLY A 98 -6.93 -9.35 1.01
N GLU A 99 -7.05 -9.78 -0.23
CA GLU A 99 -7.50 -11.14 -0.57
C GLU A 99 -6.62 -12.21 0.09
N PHE A 100 -5.30 -12.07 0.01
CA PHE A 100 -4.37 -12.99 0.66
C PHE A 100 -4.64 -13.11 2.17
N PHE A 101 -4.87 -11.99 2.86
CA PHE A 101 -5.19 -12.00 4.28
C PHE A 101 -6.55 -12.65 4.57
N VAL A 102 -7.57 -12.33 3.77
CA VAL A 102 -8.93 -12.89 3.95
C VAL A 102 -8.92 -14.39 3.74
N VAL A 103 -8.32 -14.88 2.66
CA VAL A 103 -8.24 -16.33 2.38
C VAL A 103 -7.34 -17.05 3.39
N GLY A 104 -6.25 -16.40 3.82
CA GLY A 104 -5.37 -16.98 4.85
C GLY A 104 -6.05 -17.15 6.22
N LEU A 105 -6.97 -16.25 6.59
CA LEU A 105 -7.75 -16.35 7.82
C LEU A 105 -8.97 -17.25 7.67
N PHE A 106 -9.58 -17.26 6.50
CA PHE A 106 -10.83 -17.98 6.19
C PHE A 106 -10.68 -18.81 4.91
N PRO A 107 -9.98 -19.95 4.95
CA PRO A 107 -9.71 -20.77 3.77
C PRO A 107 -10.97 -21.23 3.01
N GLN A 108 -12.12 -21.27 3.68
CA GLN A 108 -13.41 -21.65 3.09
C GLN A 108 -13.87 -20.67 1.98
N ILE A 109 -13.35 -19.44 1.97
CA ILE A 109 -13.75 -18.37 1.04
C ILE A 109 -12.94 -18.43 -0.25
N ASP A 110 -11.89 -19.23 -0.33
CA ASP A 110 -10.98 -19.33 -1.49
C ASP A 110 -11.73 -19.56 -2.82
N SER A 111 -12.80 -20.33 -2.81
CA SER A 111 -13.61 -20.59 -4.01
C SER A 111 -14.26 -19.34 -4.62
N HIS A 112 -14.50 -18.30 -3.83
CA HIS A 112 -15.09 -17.03 -4.28
C HIS A 112 -14.06 -16.15 -5.00
N PHE A 113 -12.78 -16.34 -4.71
CA PHE A 113 -11.65 -15.63 -5.33
C PHE A 113 -11.00 -16.44 -6.47
N SER A 114 -11.67 -17.48 -6.95
CA SER A 114 -11.23 -18.28 -8.08
C SER A 114 -11.06 -17.40 -9.32
N SER A 115 -10.01 -17.67 -10.10
CA SER A 115 -9.74 -16.98 -11.36
C SER A 115 -10.86 -17.07 -12.40
N THR A 116 -11.82 -17.98 -12.20
CA THR A 116 -13.00 -18.15 -13.03
C THR A 116 -14.17 -17.24 -12.64
N ALA A 117 -14.10 -16.55 -11.49
CA ALA A 117 -15.16 -15.63 -11.09
C ALA A 117 -15.22 -14.42 -12.04
N PRO A 118 -16.40 -14.01 -12.48
CA PRO A 118 -16.56 -12.99 -13.54
C PRO A 118 -16.00 -11.61 -13.18
N LEU A 119 -15.90 -11.29 -11.90
CA LEU A 119 -15.30 -10.04 -11.42
C LEU A 119 -13.77 -10.13 -11.22
N ILE A 120 -13.23 -11.31 -11.03
CA ILE A 120 -11.80 -11.51 -10.78
C ILE A 120 -11.01 -11.38 -12.08
N LEU A 121 -11.51 -11.88 -13.19
CA LEU A 121 -10.81 -11.82 -14.47
C LEU A 121 -10.50 -10.38 -14.92
N PRO A 122 -11.45 -9.43 -14.96
CA PRO A 122 -11.15 -8.03 -15.26
C PRO A 122 -10.16 -7.41 -14.28
N TYR A 123 -10.30 -7.73 -12.99
CA TYR A 123 -9.37 -7.25 -11.97
C TYR A 123 -7.93 -7.74 -12.22
N LEU A 124 -7.73 -9.01 -12.65
CA LEU A 124 -6.39 -9.53 -12.94
C LEU A 124 -5.73 -8.73 -14.07
N TRP A 125 -6.45 -8.38 -15.12
CA TRP A 125 -5.93 -7.52 -16.20
C TRP A 125 -5.54 -6.13 -15.71
N VAL A 126 -6.40 -5.52 -14.89
CA VAL A 126 -6.11 -4.21 -14.25
C VAL A 126 -4.88 -4.30 -13.36
N LYS A 127 -4.77 -5.35 -12.56
CA LYS A 127 -3.62 -5.61 -11.69
C LYS A 127 -2.32 -5.75 -12.50
N ASP A 128 -2.33 -6.53 -13.58
CA ASP A 128 -1.14 -6.74 -14.40
C ASP A 128 -0.71 -5.43 -15.10
N GLY A 129 -1.68 -4.66 -15.59
CA GLY A 129 -1.45 -3.31 -16.09
C GLY A 129 -0.86 -2.38 -15.01
N ALA A 130 -1.38 -2.45 -13.78
CA ALA A 130 -0.86 -1.66 -12.66
C ALA A 130 0.59 -2.05 -12.31
N VAL A 131 0.91 -3.35 -12.26
CA VAL A 131 2.28 -3.83 -12.04
C VAL A 131 3.22 -3.27 -13.09
N PHE A 132 2.84 -3.33 -14.38
CA PHE A 132 3.65 -2.79 -15.47
C PHE A 132 3.88 -1.28 -15.30
N MET A 133 2.83 -0.50 -15.03
CA MET A 133 2.92 0.95 -14.86
C MET A 133 3.75 1.33 -13.63
N VAL A 134 3.59 0.64 -12.51
CA VAL A 134 4.40 0.84 -11.30
C VAL A 134 5.87 0.53 -11.58
N THR A 135 6.16 -0.54 -12.30
CA THR A 135 7.53 -0.91 -12.67
C THR A 135 8.18 0.20 -13.51
N LEU A 136 7.48 0.71 -14.54
CA LEU A 136 7.98 1.83 -15.34
C LEU A 136 8.19 3.10 -14.50
N ALA A 137 7.26 3.42 -13.62
CA ALA A 137 7.36 4.58 -12.75
C ALA A 137 8.54 4.45 -11.77
N THR A 138 8.78 3.27 -11.23
CA THR A 138 9.91 2.97 -10.33
C THR A 138 11.25 3.04 -11.08
N LEU A 139 11.32 2.49 -12.28
CA LEU A 139 12.51 2.61 -13.14
C LEU A 139 12.82 4.08 -13.48
N TYR A 140 11.78 4.87 -13.77
CA TYR A 140 11.94 6.30 -13.99
C TYR A 140 12.41 7.03 -12.72
N ALA A 141 11.88 6.65 -11.54
CA ALA A 141 12.32 7.20 -10.26
C ALA A 141 13.81 6.91 -10.02
N LEU A 142 14.23 5.68 -10.31
CA LEU A 142 15.62 5.26 -10.17
C LEU A 142 16.53 6.02 -11.17
N TYR A 143 16.14 6.12 -12.44
CA TYR A 143 16.83 6.90 -13.46
C TYR A 143 16.98 8.36 -13.03
N ARG A 144 15.88 8.99 -12.56
CA ARG A 144 15.90 10.38 -12.07
C ARG A 144 16.88 10.55 -10.92
N ARG A 145 16.96 9.56 -10.02
CA ARG A 145 17.83 9.64 -8.84
C ARG A 145 19.30 9.42 -9.17
N LEU A 146 19.61 8.49 -10.05
CA LEU A 146 20.99 8.12 -10.40
C LEU A 146 21.60 9.01 -11.48
N VAL A 147 20.80 9.41 -12.46
CA VAL A 147 21.28 10.13 -13.66
C VAL A 147 21.00 11.62 -13.59
N ILE A 148 19.74 12.01 -13.35
CA ILE A 148 19.35 13.44 -13.36
C ILE A 148 19.85 14.16 -12.10
N LYS A 149 19.89 13.48 -10.95
CA LYS A 149 20.40 13.99 -9.67
C LYS A 149 19.91 15.41 -9.34
N PRO A 150 18.59 15.64 -9.25
CA PRO A 150 18.09 16.97 -8.91
C PRO A 150 18.59 17.40 -7.53
N ASP A 151 18.96 18.65 -7.36
CA ASP A 151 19.61 19.24 -6.16
C ASP A 151 18.87 18.97 -4.85
N ARG A 152 17.56 18.72 -4.92
CA ARG A 152 16.71 18.41 -3.77
C ARG A 152 16.74 16.94 -3.31
N LEU A 153 17.33 16.04 -4.09
CA LEU A 153 17.40 14.62 -3.77
C LEU A 153 18.78 14.28 -3.21
N THR A 154 18.86 14.07 -1.90
CA THR A 154 20.05 13.49 -1.29
C THR A 154 20.18 12.02 -1.69
N LEU A 155 21.36 11.63 -2.16
CA LEU A 155 21.72 10.22 -2.39
C LEU A 155 21.94 9.51 -1.04
N SER A 156 20.86 9.31 -0.29
CA SER A 156 20.90 8.47 0.91
C SER A 156 20.69 7.01 0.53
N GLY A 157 21.44 6.10 1.17
CA GLY A 157 21.27 4.66 0.98
C GLY A 157 19.84 4.19 1.29
N GLU A 158 19.19 4.78 2.30
CA GLU A 158 17.79 4.52 2.64
C GLU A 158 16.83 4.81 1.48
N GLY A 159 17.05 5.90 0.76
CA GLY A 159 16.19 6.24 -0.37
C GLY A 159 16.40 5.36 -1.60
N LEU A 160 17.53 4.67 -1.74
CA LEU A 160 17.74 3.64 -2.77
C LEU A 160 17.05 2.33 -2.35
N LEU A 161 17.12 2.00 -1.07
CA LEU A 161 16.53 0.79 -0.50
C LEU A 161 15.00 0.78 -0.60
N ILE A 162 14.35 1.96 -0.57
CA ILE A 162 12.89 2.08 -0.76
C ILE A 162 12.48 1.81 -2.23
N LEU A 163 13.39 1.98 -3.19
CA LEU A 163 13.12 1.82 -4.62
C LEU A 163 13.45 0.40 -5.13
N CYS A 164 14.20 -0.40 -4.38
CA CYS A 164 14.52 -1.79 -4.68
C CYS A 164 13.60 -2.75 -3.94
#